data_5adecf594c5a871a593a5dbebaf02f25
#
_entry.id   5adecf594c5a871a593a5dbebaf02f25
#
_cell.length_a   1.000
_cell.length_b   1.000
_cell.length_c   1.000
_cell.angle_alpha   90.00
_cell.angle_beta   90.00
_cell.angle_gamma   90.00
#
_symmetry.space_group_name_H-M   'P 1'
#
loop_
_entity.id
_entity.type
_entity.pdbx_description
1 polymer ?
#
loop_
_entity_poly.entity_id
_entity_poly.type
_entity_poly.pdbx_seq_one_letter_code
_entity_poly.pdbx_strand_id
1 'polypeptide(L)'
;VMGAVKSGGQYQVIIGSDVSHVYKELQALGNFNGDGAKASKDSRSIGARLIDTLSGIFTPILPAITGAGMLKAVLALLVAFHWVDNTSTTYQILNFMGDAAFYFLPILLADSAARKFGCNTYLAMMLGGILLHPNFVSLVSAASGSDMALTVFGLPVYKATYSSSVVPIILTVWLMSYVEPVADRLSPKPVRFFVKPLIITIVTGIASLCVIGPVGYIIGNGIASVLTAIDTYCSWLVPGIIGLASPLLVMTGTHYGLVPVGINNRMTLGYDSFVNPGMLASNVAQGGAALAVALRTKKQDVKAMATSAGITAVCGITEPALYGVTLKYRSALYSTMAAGGIAGVFLGFMKVRTYAGGSPGFLV
;
A
#
# COMPACT_ATOMS: atom_id res chain seq x y z
N VAL A 1 -25.72 6.73 8.38
CA VAL A 1 -25.30 6.82 6.97
C VAL A 1 -25.04 8.28 6.65
N MET A 2 -23.79 8.61 6.33
CA MET A 2 -23.39 9.99 6.01
C MET A 2 -23.73 10.37 4.56
N GLY A 3 -23.88 9.40 3.67
CA GLY A 3 -24.25 9.61 2.28
C GLY A 3 -24.25 8.30 1.50
N ALA A 4 -24.85 8.32 0.31
CA ALA A 4 -24.79 7.24 -0.66
C ALA A 4 -24.46 7.83 -2.02
N VAL A 5 -23.47 7.26 -2.71
CA VAL A 5 -23.03 7.70 -4.03
C VAL A 5 -23.10 6.54 -5.01
N LYS A 6 -23.63 6.78 -6.20
CA LYS A 6 -23.60 5.81 -7.30
C LYS A 6 -22.42 6.15 -8.21
N SER A 7 -21.40 5.31 -8.22
CA SER A 7 -20.23 5.48 -9.09
C SER A 7 -19.85 4.15 -9.73
N GLY A 8 -19.61 4.15 -11.04
CA GLY A 8 -19.16 2.95 -11.76
C GLY A 8 -20.11 1.74 -11.70
N GLY A 9 -21.44 1.97 -11.52
CA GLY A 9 -22.43 0.89 -11.38
C GLY A 9 -22.53 0.31 -9.97
N GLN A 10 -21.79 0.83 -9.00
CA GLN A 10 -21.85 0.44 -7.59
C GLN A 10 -22.52 1.52 -6.75
N TYR A 11 -23.25 1.12 -5.72
CA TYR A 11 -23.77 2.00 -4.68
C TYR A 11 -22.78 1.98 -3.52
N GLN A 12 -22.12 3.10 -3.26
CA GLN A 12 -21.24 3.27 -2.12
C GLN A 12 -21.99 3.98 -1.00
N VAL A 13 -22.11 3.31 0.15
CA VAL A 13 -22.75 3.87 1.35
C VAL A 13 -21.66 4.31 2.31
N ILE A 14 -21.65 5.60 2.61
CA ILE A 14 -20.63 6.21 3.48
C ILE A 14 -21.14 6.18 4.90
N ILE A 15 -20.48 5.40 5.78
CA ILE A 15 -20.91 5.14 7.16
C ILE A 15 -19.97 5.79 8.18
N GLY A 16 -18.75 6.15 7.77
CA GLY A 16 -17.72 6.68 8.68
C GLY A 16 -16.95 5.57 9.37
N SER A 17 -16.54 5.78 10.64
CA SER A 17 -15.72 4.84 11.42
C SER A 17 -16.41 3.51 11.75
N ASP A 18 -17.74 3.44 11.66
CA ASP A 18 -18.52 2.26 12.07
C ASP A 18 -18.80 1.26 10.94
N VAL A 19 -18.08 1.35 9.82
CA VAL A 19 -18.26 0.47 8.65
C VAL A 19 -18.21 -1.01 9.02
N SER A 20 -17.25 -1.42 9.86
CA SER A 20 -17.08 -2.81 10.26
C SER A 20 -18.25 -3.34 11.10
N HIS A 21 -18.87 -2.51 11.90
CA HIS A 21 -20.05 -2.88 12.70
C HIS A 21 -21.27 -3.05 11.82
N VAL A 22 -21.54 -2.05 10.97
CA VAL A 22 -22.69 -2.09 10.04
C VAL A 22 -22.55 -3.23 9.03
N TYR A 23 -21.33 -3.53 8.58
CA TYR A 23 -21.08 -4.65 7.68
C TYR A 23 -21.40 -6.01 8.32
N LYS A 24 -21.05 -6.21 9.61
CA LYS A 24 -21.41 -7.43 10.35
C LYS A 24 -22.92 -7.59 10.49
N GLU A 25 -23.62 -6.51 10.81
CA GLU A 25 -25.09 -6.52 10.91
C GLU A 25 -25.75 -6.81 9.55
N LEU A 26 -25.25 -6.22 8.46
CA LEU A 26 -25.71 -6.52 7.12
C LEU A 26 -25.48 -7.99 6.74
N GLN A 27 -24.34 -8.57 7.06
CA GLN A 27 -24.08 -10.00 6.82
C GLN A 27 -25.04 -10.92 7.58
N ALA A 28 -25.50 -10.50 8.76
CA ALA A 28 -26.48 -11.25 9.55
C ALA A 28 -27.90 -11.19 8.96
N LEU A 29 -28.22 -10.13 8.19
CA LEU A 29 -29.54 -9.92 7.56
C LEU A 29 -29.70 -10.64 6.21
N GLY A 30 -28.62 -11.10 5.57
CA GLY A 30 -28.69 -11.81 4.30
C GLY A 30 -27.32 -12.20 3.74
N ASN A 31 -27.31 -13.18 2.86
CA ASN A 31 -26.09 -13.66 2.21
C ASN A 31 -25.73 -12.71 1.07
N PHE A 32 -25.06 -11.59 1.38
CA PHE A 32 -24.55 -10.62 0.40
C PHE A 32 -23.21 -11.05 -0.23
N ASN A 33 -22.87 -12.34 -0.21
CA ASN A 33 -21.78 -12.87 -1.01
C ASN A 33 -22.17 -12.70 -2.48
N GLY A 34 -21.60 -11.70 -3.11
CA GLY A 34 -21.86 -11.34 -4.50
C GLY A 34 -21.37 -12.37 -5.51
N ASP A 35 -22.04 -13.51 -5.57
CA ASP A 35 -22.04 -14.40 -6.72
C ASP A 35 -22.99 -13.81 -7.77
N GLY A 36 -22.55 -12.80 -8.49
CA GLY A 36 -23.44 -12.17 -9.47
C GLY A 36 -22.84 -11.18 -10.44
N ALA A 37 -21.58 -10.85 -10.35
CA ALA A 37 -20.90 -10.13 -11.42
C ALA A 37 -20.39 -11.14 -12.47
N LYS A 38 -21.29 -11.55 -13.40
CA LYS A 38 -20.83 -12.07 -14.71
C LYS A 38 -19.83 -11.07 -15.23
N ALA A 39 -18.61 -11.55 -15.51
CA ALA A 39 -17.51 -10.77 -16.07
C ALA A 39 -18.00 -10.03 -17.33
N SER A 40 -18.51 -8.82 -17.17
CA SER A 40 -18.61 -7.89 -18.28
C SER A 40 -17.19 -7.68 -18.77
N LYS A 41 -16.96 -7.83 -20.06
CA LYS A 41 -15.64 -7.55 -20.68
C LYS A 41 -15.20 -6.19 -20.17
N ASP A 42 -14.15 -6.21 -19.36
CA ASP A 42 -13.62 -5.02 -18.70
C ASP A 42 -13.03 -4.10 -19.79
N SER A 43 -13.79 -3.09 -20.18
CA SER A 43 -13.43 -2.11 -21.22
C SER A 43 -12.44 -1.06 -20.71
N ARG A 44 -11.97 -1.18 -19.45
CA ARG A 44 -11.03 -0.24 -18.85
C ARG A 44 -9.65 -0.35 -19.53
N SER A 45 -8.93 0.78 -19.59
CA SER A 45 -7.56 0.81 -20.10
C SER A 45 -6.63 -0.10 -19.28
N ILE A 46 -5.53 -0.57 -19.89
CA ILE A 46 -4.52 -1.42 -19.23
C ILE A 46 -3.99 -0.75 -17.95
N GLY A 47 -3.74 0.58 -18.00
CA GLY A 47 -3.29 1.33 -16.83
C GLY A 47 -4.32 1.32 -15.69
N ALA A 48 -5.62 1.48 -16.00
CA ALA A 48 -6.67 1.43 -14.99
C ALA A 48 -6.79 0.04 -14.34
N ARG A 49 -6.62 -1.04 -15.11
CA ARG A 49 -6.59 -2.41 -14.57
C ARG A 49 -5.38 -2.64 -13.68
N LEU A 50 -4.21 -2.13 -14.05
CA LEU A 50 -3.00 -2.24 -13.24
C LEU A 50 -3.18 -1.53 -11.89
N ILE A 51 -3.68 -0.29 -11.92
CA ILE A 51 -3.97 0.48 -10.69
C ILE A 51 -5.00 -0.24 -9.81
N ASP A 52 -6.08 -0.76 -10.38
CA ASP A 52 -7.09 -1.53 -9.65
C ASP A 52 -6.52 -2.80 -9.01
N THR A 53 -5.65 -3.50 -9.75
CA THR A 53 -4.98 -4.70 -9.25
C THR A 53 -4.06 -4.37 -8.08
N LEU A 54 -3.19 -3.37 -8.24
CA LEU A 54 -2.29 -2.93 -7.18
C LEU A 54 -3.07 -2.43 -5.96
N SER A 55 -4.07 -1.57 -6.16
CA SER A 55 -4.93 -1.09 -5.06
C SER A 55 -5.59 -2.25 -4.32
N GLY A 56 -6.14 -3.23 -5.03
CA GLY A 56 -6.77 -4.41 -4.43
C GLY A 56 -5.79 -5.29 -3.65
N ILE A 57 -4.52 -5.34 -4.05
CA ILE A 57 -3.47 -6.07 -3.34
C ILE A 57 -3.01 -5.32 -2.08
N PHE A 58 -2.88 -3.98 -2.15
CA PHE A 58 -2.35 -3.20 -1.02
C PHE A 58 -3.40 -2.86 0.04
N THR A 59 -4.65 -2.63 -0.35
CA THR A 59 -5.70 -2.22 0.60
C THR A 59 -5.84 -3.15 1.82
N PRO A 60 -5.85 -4.49 1.69
CA PRO A 60 -6.02 -5.36 2.86
C PRO A 60 -4.88 -5.29 3.88
N ILE A 61 -3.66 -4.95 3.46
CA ILE A 61 -2.48 -4.90 4.33
C ILE A 61 -2.25 -3.53 4.98
N LEU A 62 -2.99 -2.48 4.56
CA LEU A 62 -2.84 -1.12 5.07
C LEU A 62 -2.93 -1.04 6.60
N PRO A 63 -3.87 -1.72 7.30
CA PRO A 63 -3.92 -1.64 8.76
C PRO A 63 -2.63 -2.11 9.44
N ALA A 64 -2.01 -3.20 8.92
CA ALA A 64 -0.76 -3.72 9.47
C ALA A 64 0.40 -2.74 9.23
N ILE A 65 0.52 -2.19 8.02
CA ILE A 65 1.55 -1.20 7.67
C ILE A 65 1.36 0.09 8.47
N THR A 66 0.11 0.55 8.62
CA THR A 66 -0.19 1.77 9.39
C THR A 66 0.16 1.58 10.87
N GLY A 67 -0.24 0.45 11.48
CA GLY A 67 0.09 0.15 12.88
C GLY A 67 1.60 0.08 13.12
N ALA A 68 2.33 -0.60 12.23
CA ALA A 68 3.79 -0.69 12.27
C ALA A 68 4.45 0.70 12.11
N GLY A 69 3.97 1.49 11.15
CA GLY A 69 4.47 2.84 10.91
C GLY A 69 4.21 3.78 12.09
N MET A 70 3.02 3.72 12.68
CA MET A 70 2.67 4.51 13.87
C MET A 70 3.57 4.14 15.06
N LEU A 71 3.86 2.85 15.27
CA LEU A 71 4.79 2.43 16.33
C LEU A 71 6.19 3.01 16.09
N LYS A 72 6.70 2.98 14.85
CA LYS A 72 7.99 3.61 14.50
C LYS A 72 7.96 5.13 14.69
N ALA A 73 6.87 5.80 14.36
CA ALA A 73 6.72 7.24 14.57
C ALA A 73 6.74 7.60 16.06
N VAL A 74 5.99 6.88 16.90
CA VAL A 74 6.03 7.05 18.36
C VAL A 74 7.43 6.80 18.91
N LEU A 75 8.10 5.75 18.44
CA LEU A 75 9.46 5.42 18.86
C LEU A 75 10.46 6.53 18.49
N ALA A 76 10.32 7.11 17.29
CA ALA A 76 11.14 8.24 16.87
C ALA A 76 10.94 9.47 17.75
N LEU A 77 9.69 9.76 18.17
CA LEU A 77 9.41 10.83 19.13
C LEU A 77 10.02 10.56 20.51
N LEU A 78 9.90 9.33 21.03
CA LEU A 78 10.50 8.96 22.31
C LEU A 78 12.03 9.14 22.32
N VAL A 79 12.69 8.83 21.20
CA VAL A 79 14.13 9.08 21.03
C VAL A 79 14.43 10.57 20.91
N ALA A 80 13.65 11.32 20.13
CA ALA A 80 13.84 12.76 19.92
C ALA A 80 13.70 13.55 21.25
N PHE A 81 12.82 13.13 22.15
CA PHE A 81 12.65 13.70 23.46
C PHE A 81 13.59 13.12 24.53
N HIS A 82 14.53 12.23 24.14
CA HIS A 82 15.46 11.55 25.05
C HIS A 82 14.77 10.71 26.14
N TRP A 83 13.53 10.26 25.92
CA TRP A 83 12.82 9.38 26.86
C TRP A 83 13.23 7.93 26.72
N VAL A 84 13.71 7.53 25.54
CA VAL A 84 14.24 6.20 25.24
C VAL A 84 15.58 6.37 24.49
N ASP A 85 16.61 5.69 24.97
CA ASP A 85 17.88 5.62 24.26
C ASP A 85 17.77 4.61 23.11
N ASN A 86 18.34 4.96 21.93
CA ASN A 86 18.34 4.11 20.75
C ASN A 86 19.19 2.84 20.90
N THR A 87 20.07 2.79 21.90
CA THR A 87 20.86 1.61 22.27
C THR A 87 20.17 0.69 23.26
N SER A 88 19.06 1.15 23.87
CA SER A 88 18.34 0.40 24.89
C SER A 88 17.62 -0.83 24.32
N THR A 89 17.48 -1.89 25.12
CA THR A 89 16.73 -3.09 24.75
C THR A 89 15.27 -2.77 24.46
N THR A 90 14.68 -1.80 25.17
CA THR A 90 13.32 -1.32 24.91
C THR A 90 13.18 -0.77 23.50
N TYR A 91 14.13 0.09 23.08
CA TYR A 91 14.16 0.59 21.72
C TYR A 91 14.28 -0.54 20.70
N GLN A 92 15.20 -1.47 20.89
CA GLN A 92 15.43 -2.58 19.95
C GLN A 92 14.18 -3.44 19.80
N ILE A 93 13.49 -3.77 20.90
CA ILE A 93 12.25 -4.56 20.87
C ILE A 93 11.13 -3.80 20.14
N LEU A 94 10.87 -2.56 20.50
CA LEU A 94 9.82 -1.77 19.84
C LEU A 94 10.14 -1.50 18.36
N ASN A 95 11.42 -1.32 18.03
CA ASN A 95 11.86 -1.11 16.66
C ASN A 95 11.60 -2.34 15.78
N PHE A 96 11.97 -3.56 16.20
CA PHE A 96 11.68 -4.73 15.38
C PHE A 96 10.18 -5.07 15.34
N MET A 97 9.40 -4.77 16.38
CA MET A 97 7.95 -4.87 16.33
C MET A 97 7.35 -3.95 15.27
N GLY A 98 7.81 -2.69 15.21
CA GLY A 98 7.43 -1.74 14.17
C GLY A 98 7.99 -2.07 12.79
N ASP A 99 9.05 -2.87 12.72
CA ASP A 99 9.65 -3.28 11.45
C ASP A 99 9.00 -4.53 10.85
N ALA A 100 8.35 -5.33 11.66
CA ALA A 100 7.85 -6.66 11.27
C ALA A 100 6.95 -6.63 10.03
N ALA A 101 5.99 -5.68 9.95
CA ALA A 101 5.10 -5.58 8.79
C ALA A 101 5.85 -5.20 7.51
N PHE A 102 6.93 -4.45 7.62
CA PHE A 102 7.77 -4.06 6.48
C PHE A 102 8.71 -5.20 6.07
N TYR A 103 9.38 -5.83 7.02
CA TYR A 103 10.27 -6.94 6.74
C TYR A 103 9.55 -8.13 6.10
N PHE A 104 8.37 -8.49 6.64
CA PHE A 104 7.53 -9.57 6.14
C PHE A 104 6.51 -9.13 5.08
N LEU A 105 6.69 -7.93 4.50
CA LEU A 105 5.82 -7.39 3.47
C LEU A 105 5.57 -8.37 2.32
N PRO A 106 6.57 -9.14 1.81
CA PRO A 106 6.32 -10.14 0.78
C PRO A 106 5.30 -11.20 1.16
N ILE A 107 5.23 -11.61 2.43
CA ILE A 107 4.24 -12.59 2.91
C ILE A 107 2.85 -11.98 2.95
N LEU A 108 2.73 -10.74 3.46
CA LEU A 108 1.45 -10.02 3.51
C LEU A 108 0.90 -9.76 2.10
N LEU A 109 1.76 -9.32 1.20
CA LEU A 109 1.39 -9.10 -0.21
C LEU A 109 1.03 -10.40 -0.92
N ALA A 110 1.68 -11.52 -0.58
CA ALA A 110 1.38 -12.81 -1.17
C ALA A 110 -0.06 -13.26 -0.88
N ASP A 111 -0.56 -13.10 0.36
CA ASP A 111 -1.95 -13.40 0.71
C ASP A 111 -2.92 -12.53 -0.10
N SER A 112 -2.72 -11.21 -0.09
CA SER A 112 -3.58 -10.26 -0.80
C SER A 112 -3.56 -10.49 -2.32
N ALA A 113 -2.38 -10.72 -2.89
CA ALA A 113 -2.21 -10.99 -4.31
C ALA A 113 -2.88 -12.32 -4.71
N ALA A 114 -2.75 -13.36 -3.87
CA ALA A 114 -3.40 -14.64 -4.12
C ALA A 114 -4.93 -14.50 -4.15
N ARG A 115 -5.52 -13.74 -3.23
CA ARG A 115 -6.95 -13.42 -3.25
C ARG A 115 -7.35 -12.64 -4.50
N LYS A 116 -6.54 -11.67 -4.92
CA LYS A 116 -6.80 -10.86 -6.12
C LYS A 116 -6.69 -11.69 -7.41
N PHE A 117 -5.73 -12.61 -7.49
CA PHE A 117 -5.50 -13.47 -8.66
C PHE A 117 -6.28 -14.79 -8.63
N GLY A 118 -6.96 -15.09 -7.52
CA GLY A 118 -7.81 -16.29 -7.38
C GLY A 118 -7.04 -17.59 -7.22
N CYS A 119 -5.87 -17.58 -6.56
CA CYS A 119 -5.06 -18.76 -6.29
C CYS A 119 -4.90 -19.04 -4.78
N ASN A 120 -4.26 -20.15 -4.42
CA ASN A 120 -4.16 -20.58 -3.02
C ASN A 120 -3.28 -19.64 -2.19
N THR A 121 -3.86 -19.02 -1.16
CA THR A 121 -3.20 -18.02 -0.32
C THR A 121 -2.04 -18.59 0.50
N TYR A 122 -2.18 -19.81 1.05
CA TYR A 122 -1.13 -20.42 1.86
C TYR A 122 0.10 -20.82 1.05
N LEU A 123 -0.10 -21.31 -0.18
CA LEU A 123 1.00 -21.60 -1.09
C LEU A 123 1.69 -20.31 -1.56
N ALA A 124 0.93 -19.25 -1.79
CA ALA A 124 1.50 -17.95 -2.11
C ALA A 124 2.33 -17.39 -0.93
N MET A 125 1.81 -17.45 0.29
CA MET A 125 2.54 -17.03 1.51
C MET A 125 3.82 -17.85 1.69
N MET A 126 3.78 -19.15 1.43
CA MET A 126 4.97 -20.03 1.46
C MET A 126 6.01 -19.58 0.42
N LEU A 127 5.60 -19.19 -0.80
CA LEU A 127 6.52 -18.61 -1.80
C LEU A 127 7.15 -17.30 -1.31
N GLY A 128 6.36 -16.44 -0.63
CA GLY A 128 6.89 -15.27 0.08
C GLY A 128 7.92 -15.65 1.15
N GLY A 129 7.65 -16.72 1.91
CA GLY A 129 8.56 -17.28 2.90
C GLY A 129 9.87 -17.82 2.29
N ILE A 130 9.82 -18.42 1.09
CA ILE A 130 11.02 -18.87 0.35
C ILE A 130 11.95 -17.69 0.06
N LEU A 131 11.40 -16.55 -0.38
CA LEU A 131 12.19 -15.34 -0.68
C LEU A 131 12.82 -14.72 0.57
N LEU A 132 12.23 -14.94 1.75
CA LEU A 132 12.69 -14.40 3.04
C LEU A 132 13.46 -15.41 3.88
N HIS A 133 13.60 -16.65 3.41
CA HIS A 133 14.17 -17.72 4.23
C HIS A 133 15.58 -17.37 4.70
N PRO A 134 15.91 -17.48 6.01
CA PRO A 134 17.22 -17.08 6.55
C PRO A 134 18.39 -17.74 5.83
N ASN A 135 18.28 -19.02 5.45
CA ASN A 135 19.34 -19.72 4.72
C ASN A 135 19.52 -19.11 3.31
N PHE A 136 18.46 -18.68 2.64
CA PHE A 136 18.56 -17.99 1.35
C PHE A 136 19.27 -16.65 1.51
N VAL A 137 18.88 -15.85 2.52
CA VAL A 137 19.52 -14.57 2.83
C VAL A 137 21.00 -14.77 3.16
N SER A 138 21.35 -15.79 3.93
CA SER A 138 22.75 -16.13 4.27
C SER A 138 23.55 -16.56 3.03
N LEU A 139 22.96 -17.38 2.15
CA LEU A 139 23.58 -17.79 0.89
C LEU A 139 23.87 -16.58 -0.02
N VAL A 140 22.91 -15.66 -0.14
CA VAL A 140 23.07 -14.43 -0.93
C VAL A 140 24.14 -13.56 -0.33
N SER A 141 24.17 -13.39 0.99
CA SER A 141 25.20 -12.57 1.69
C SER A 141 26.60 -13.15 1.50
N ALA A 142 26.75 -14.47 1.67
CA ALA A 142 28.04 -15.15 1.47
C ALA A 142 28.53 -15.06 0.01
N ALA A 143 27.61 -15.20 -0.96
CA ALA A 143 27.92 -15.12 -2.36
C ALA A 143 28.20 -13.69 -2.85
N SER A 144 27.67 -12.67 -2.19
CA SER A 144 27.91 -11.26 -2.56
C SER A 144 29.32 -10.79 -2.25
N GLY A 145 29.99 -11.42 -1.29
CA GLY A 145 31.41 -11.16 -0.96
C GLY A 145 32.40 -12.06 -1.67
N SER A 146 31.96 -12.92 -2.59
CA SER A 146 32.82 -13.91 -3.28
C SER A 146 32.34 -14.13 -4.73
N ASP A 147 33.20 -14.72 -5.55
CA ASP A 147 32.86 -15.14 -6.93
C ASP A 147 31.97 -16.40 -6.98
N MET A 148 31.37 -16.79 -5.86
CA MET A 148 30.52 -17.96 -5.78
C MET A 148 29.24 -17.75 -6.59
N ALA A 149 29.02 -18.56 -7.64
CA ALA A 149 27.78 -18.58 -8.39
C ALA A 149 26.72 -19.38 -7.61
N LEU A 150 25.55 -18.76 -7.35
CA LEU A 150 24.40 -19.47 -6.82
C LEU A 150 23.63 -20.08 -7.98
N THR A 151 23.42 -21.41 -7.97
CA THR A 151 22.70 -22.11 -9.02
C THR A 151 21.73 -23.14 -8.41
N VAL A 152 20.61 -23.39 -9.11
CA VAL A 152 19.68 -24.49 -8.84
C VAL A 152 19.45 -25.24 -10.15
N PHE A 153 19.80 -26.52 -10.20
CA PHE A 153 19.80 -27.34 -11.43
C PHE A 153 20.52 -26.67 -12.62
N GLY A 154 21.62 -25.93 -12.34
CA GLY A 154 22.37 -25.20 -13.36
C GLY A 154 21.77 -23.83 -13.77
N LEU A 155 20.58 -23.50 -13.31
CA LEU A 155 19.97 -22.18 -13.52
C LEU A 155 20.56 -21.17 -12.51
N PRO A 156 20.98 -19.98 -12.95
CA PRO A 156 21.54 -18.98 -12.04
C PRO A 156 20.46 -18.41 -11.11
N VAL A 157 20.78 -18.35 -9.82
CA VAL A 157 19.98 -17.67 -8.81
C VAL A 157 20.54 -16.28 -8.60
N TYR A 158 19.68 -15.27 -8.69
CA TYR A 158 20.10 -13.88 -8.58
C TYR A 158 20.39 -13.49 -7.11
N LYS A 159 21.50 -12.81 -6.91
CA LYS A 159 21.97 -12.39 -5.58
C LYS A 159 21.26 -11.09 -5.16
N ALA A 160 19.99 -11.16 -4.78
CA ALA A 160 19.22 -10.03 -4.28
C ALA A 160 18.56 -10.32 -2.94
N THR A 161 18.38 -9.29 -2.13
CA THR A 161 17.60 -9.35 -0.90
C THR A 161 16.16 -8.98 -1.22
N TYR A 162 15.23 -9.88 -0.89
CA TYR A 162 13.80 -9.70 -1.18
C TYR A 162 12.98 -9.28 0.06
N SER A 163 13.58 -9.16 1.24
CA SER A 163 12.92 -8.56 2.40
C SER A 163 12.43 -7.15 2.05
N SER A 164 11.27 -6.79 2.54
CA SER A 164 10.65 -5.49 2.26
C SER A 164 10.38 -5.20 0.77
N SER A 165 10.50 -6.19 -0.11
CA SER A 165 10.27 -6.00 -1.55
C SER A 165 8.79 -6.15 -1.90
N VAL A 166 8.37 -5.47 -2.96
CA VAL A 166 6.98 -5.40 -3.42
C VAL A 166 6.78 -6.16 -4.73
N VAL A 167 7.51 -5.75 -5.76
CA VAL A 167 7.29 -6.21 -7.13
C VAL A 167 7.59 -7.69 -7.31
N PRO A 168 8.69 -8.24 -6.75
CA PRO A 168 9.03 -9.64 -6.92
C PRO A 168 7.93 -10.60 -6.49
N ILE A 169 7.34 -10.38 -5.31
CA ILE A 169 6.30 -11.29 -4.80
C ILE A 169 4.99 -11.18 -5.57
N ILE A 170 4.58 -9.98 -5.98
CA ILE A 170 3.36 -9.80 -6.79
C ILE A 170 3.49 -10.56 -8.11
N LEU A 171 4.63 -10.44 -8.78
CA LEU A 171 4.90 -11.17 -10.02
C LEU A 171 4.99 -12.68 -9.79
N THR A 172 5.56 -13.12 -8.66
CA THR A 172 5.62 -14.53 -8.26
C THR A 172 4.21 -15.12 -8.10
N VAL A 173 3.33 -14.43 -7.40
CA VAL A 173 1.95 -14.89 -7.19
C VAL A 173 1.13 -14.81 -8.48
N TRP A 174 1.38 -13.79 -9.30
CA TRP A 174 0.81 -13.72 -10.65
C TRP A 174 1.23 -14.94 -11.50
N LEU A 175 2.50 -15.31 -11.53
CA LEU A 175 2.95 -16.55 -12.19
C LEU A 175 2.28 -17.78 -11.58
N MET A 176 2.21 -17.87 -10.24
CA MET A 176 1.56 -18.98 -9.55
C MET A 176 0.11 -19.16 -10.00
N SER A 177 -0.62 -18.09 -10.28
CA SER A 177 -2.01 -18.15 -10.73
C SER A 177 -2.18 -18.89 -12.07
N TYR A 178 -1.14 -18.94 -12.89
CA TYR A 178 -1.10 -19.76 -14.12
C TYR A 178 -0.58 -21.17 -13.87
N VAL A 179 0.38 -21.33 -12.96
CA VAL A 179 0.96 -22.65 -12.63
C VAL A 179 -0.04 -23.51 -11.86
N GLU A 180 -0.82 -22.95 -10.96
CA GLU A 180 -1.75 -23.69 -10.11
C GLU A 180 -2.81 -24.49 -10.90
N PRO A 181 -3.51 -23.95 -11.90
CA PRO A 181 -4.45 -24.72 -12.73
C PRO A 181 -3.76 -25.83 -13.54
N VAL A 182 -2.52 -25.61 -13.98
CA VAL A 182 -1.74 -26.61 -14.69
C VAL A 182 -1.32 -27.73 -13.74
N ALA A 183 -0.82 -27.40 -12.56
CA ALA A 183 -0.48 -28.37 -11.53
C ALA A 183 -1.71 -29.20 -11.09
N ASP A 184 -2.89 -28.57 -11.04
CA ASP A 184 -4.13 -29.28 -10.72
C ASP A 184 -4.50 -30.33 -11.78
N ARG A 185 -4.33 -30.01 -13.06
CA ARG A 185 -4.57 -30.93 -14.18
C ARG A 185 -3.56 -32.08 -14.26
N LEU A 186 -2.29 -31.79 -13.93
CA LEU A 186 -1.21 -32.78 -13.95
C LEU A 186 -1.24 -33.71 -12.74
N SER A 187 -1.97 -33.37 -11.68
CA SER A 187 -2.00 -34.12 -10.43
C SER A 187 -3.09 -35.19 -10.46
N PRO A 188 -2.75 -36.51 -10.41
CA PRO A 188 -3.73 -37.58 -10.34
C PRO A 188 -4.60 -37.48 -9.08
N LYS A 189 -5.90 -37.75 -9.20
CA LYS A 189 -6.88 -37.59 -8.10
C LYS A 189 -6.42 -38.18 -6.75
N PRO A 190 -5.88 -39.42 -6.67
CA PRO A 190 -5.51 -40.03 -5.38
C PRO A 190 -4.37 -39.31 -4.65
N VAL A 191 -3.49 -38.64 -5.38
CA VAL A 191 -2.26 -38.04 -4.83
C VAL A 191 -2.22 -36.51 -5.00
N ARG A 192 -3.31 -35.92 -5.48
CA ARG A 192 -3.42 -34.48 -5.77
C ARG A 192 -3.05 -33.62 -4.55
N PHE A 193 -3.38 -34.07 -3.35
CA PHE A 193 -3.08 -33.35 -2.11
C PHE A 193 -1.57 -33.09 -1.92
N PHE A 194 -0.70 -34.00 -2.40
CA PHE A 194 0.76 -33.85 -2.31
C PHE A 194 1.37 -33.31 -3.60
N VAL A 195 0.93 -33.82 -4.75
CA VAL A 195 1.57 -33.54 -6.04
C VAL A 195 1.30 -32.10 -6.49
N LYS A 196 0.07 -31.60 -6.34
CA LYS A 196 -0.27 -30.23 -6.71
C LYS A 196 0.58 -29.20 -5.97
N PRO A 197 0.65 -29.19 -4.61
CA PRO A 197 1.51 -28.23 -3.89
C PRO A 197 2.99 -28.40 -4.23
N LEU A 198 3.47 -29.65 -4.43
CA LEU A 198 4.86 -29.93 -4.79
C LEU A 198 5.23 -29.28 -6.13
N ILE A 199 4.41 -29.47 -7.17
CA ILE A 199 4.62 -28.86 -8.49
C ILE A 199 4.63 -27.34 -8.36
N ILE A 200 3.64 -26.75 -7.67
CA ILE A 200 3.56 -25.30 -7.50
C ILE A 200 4.83 -24.77 -6.80
N THR A 201 5.25 -25.41 -5.69
CA THR A 201 6.41 -24.99 -4.92
C THR A 201 7.70 -25.06 -5.75
N ILE A 202 7.93 -26.17 -6.45
CA ILE A 202 9.16 -26.36 -7.23
C ILE A 202 9.16 -25.40 -8.43
N VAL A 203 8.12 -25.43 -9.24
CA VAL A 203 8.08 -24.65 -10.49
C VAL A 203 8.07 -23.15 -10.20
N THR A 204 7.14 -22.69 -9.36
CA THR A 204 7.03 -21.25 -9.04
C THR A 204 8.19 -20.77 -8.16
N GLY A 205 8.66 -21.60 -7.22
CA GLY A 205 9.79 -21.24 -6.35
C GLY A 205 11.09 -21.07 -7.13
N ILE A 206 11.44 -22.02 -8.00
CA ILE A 206 12.64 -21.91 -8.87
C ILE A 206 12.50 -20.73 -9.82
N ALA A 207 11.35 -20.60 -10.50
CA ALA A 207 11.10 -19.47 -11.38
C ALA A 207 11.20 -18.11 -10.64
N SER A 208 10.74 -18.05 -9.38
CA SER A 208 10.87 -16.85 -8.55
C SER A 208 12.32 -16.49 -8.25
N LEU A 209 13.16 -17.46 -7.90
CA LEU A 209 14.55 -17.19 -7.55
C LEU A 209 15.43 -16.90 -8.77
N CYS A 210 15.14 -17.54 -9.93
CA CYS A 210 15.98 -17.46 -11.11
C CYS A 210 15.57 -16.37 -12.10
N VAL A 211 14.27 -16.07 -12.20
CA VAL A 211 13.73 -15.19 -13.27
C VAL A 211 12.83 -14.08 -12.72
N ILE A 212 11.75 -14.45 -12.06
CA ILE A 212 10.70 -13.50 -11.69
C ILE A 212 11.19 -12.51 -10.61
N GLY A 213 11.88 -13.03 -9.60
CA GLY A 213 12.46 -12.21 -8.54
C GLY A 213 13.46 -11.17 -9.08
N PRO A 214 14.47 -11.59 -9.88
CA PRO A 214 15.38 -10.66 -10.56
C PRO A 214 14.67 -9.61 -11.42
N VAL A 215 13.71 -10.01 -12.24
CA VAL A 215 12.92 -9.07 -13.06
C VAL A 215 12.18 -8.08 -12.16
N GLY A 216 11.51 -8.57 -11.13
CA GLY A 216 10.82 -7.71 -10.16
C GLY A 216 11.77 -6.76 -9.42
N TYR A 217 12.96 -7.22 -9.06
CA TYR A 217 14.00 -6.41 -8.41
C TYR A 217 14.52 -5.31 -9.35
N ILE A 218 14.80 -5.65 -10.61
CA ILE A 218 15.23 -4.67 -11.63
C ILE A 218 14.14 -3.62 -11.88
N ILE A 219 12.88 -4.04 -12.00
CA ILE A 219 11.74 -3.10 -12.15
C ILE A 219 11.65 -2.18 -10.94
N GLY A 220 11.73 -2.73 -9.72
CA GLY A 220 11.69 -1.94 -8.48
C GLY A 220 12.81 -0.90 -8.41
N ASN A 221 14.04 -1.30 -8.72
CA ASN A 221 15.19 -0.39 -8.78
C ASN A 221 15.07 0.65 -9.90
N GLY A 222 14.53 0.25 -11.06
CA GLY A 222 14.27 1.17 -12.16
C GLY A 222 13.28 2.28 -11.77
N ILE A 223 12.18 1.91 -11.09
CA ILE A 223 11.23 2.88 -10.53
C ILE A 223 11.94 3.82 -9.54
N ALA A 224 12.71 3.25 -8.61
CA ALA A 224 13.45 4.05 -7.62
C ALA A 224 14.45 5.01 -8.29
N SER A 225 15.16 4.58 -9.33
CA SER A 225 16.12 5.42 -10.07
C SER A 225 15.43 6.59 -10.77
N VAL A 226 14.28 6.35 -11.40
CA VAL A 226 13.48 7.42 -12.04
C VAL A 226 13.01 8.43 -11.00
N LEU A 227 12.49 7.95 -9.86
CA LEU A 227 12.03 8.81 -8.78
C LEU A 227 13.18 9.62 -8.17
N THR A 228 14.35 9.01 -7.97
CA THR A 228 15.55 9.71 -7.50
C THR A 228 15.98 10.80 -8.48
N ALA A 229 15.93 10.53 -9.78
CA ALA A 229 16.23 11.54 -10.79
C ALA A 229 15.25 12.72 -10.71
N ILE A 230 13.94 12.45 -10.58
CA ILE A 230 12.93 13.50 -10.38
C ILE A 230 13.20 14.29 -9.09
N ASP A 231 13.53 13.62 -7.98
CA ASP A 231 13.85 14.28 -6.70
C ASP A 231 15.08 15.17 -6.80
N THR A 232 16.05 14.79 -7.63
CA THR A 232 17.26 15.57 -7.85
C THR A 232 16.99 16.85 -8.65
N TYR A 233 16.21 16.76 -9.74
CA TYR A 233 15.98 17.86 -10.67
C TYR A 233 14.75 18.71 -10.34
N CYS A 234 13.67 18.10 -9.86
CA CYS A 234 12.37 18.74 -9.65
C CYS A 234 11.67 18.21 -8.40
N SER A 235 12.35 18.24 -7.22
CA SER A 235 11.82 17.70 -5.97
C SER A 235 10.44 18.24 -5.57
N TRP A 236 10.11 19.46 -5.98
CA TRP A 236 8.84 20.15 -5.69
C TRP A 236 7.67 19.71 -6.60
N LEU A 237 7.98 19.19 -7.80
CA LEU A 237 6.96 18.96 -8.84
C LEU A 237 5.98 17.85 -8.42
N VAL A 238 6.49 16.69 -8.02
CA VAL A 238 5.66 15.53 -7.72
C VAL A 238 4.80 15.73 -6.48
N PRO A 239 5.33 16.19 -5.33
CA PRO A 239 4.48 16.51 -4.17
C PRO A 239 3.44 17.60 -4.49
N GLY A 240 3.78 18.58 -5.31
CA GLY A 240 2.85 19.62 -5.77
C GLY A 240 1.69 19.04 -6.59
N ILE A 241 1.99 18.19 -7.56
CA ILE A 241 0.97 17.53 -8.39
C ILE A 241 0.08 16.60 -7.52
N ILE A 242 0.68 15.81 -6.64
CA ILE A 242 -0.07 14.92 -5.75
C ILE A 242 -0.94 15.74 -4.81
N GLY A 243 -0.41 16.79 -4.20
CA GLY A 243 -1.16 17.68 -3.32
C GLY A 243 -2.37 18.33 -3.99
N LEU A 244 -2.20 18.76 -5.25
CA LEU A 244 -3.26 19.32 -6.09
C LEU A 244 -4.32 18.27 -6.47
N ALA A 245 -3.87 17.10 -6.94
CA ALA A 245 -4.74 16.08 -7.53
C ALA A 245 -5.38 15.13 -6.50
N SER A 246 -4.83 15.02 -5.29
CA SER A 246 -5.22 14.05 -4.28
C SER A 246 -6.73 14.02 -3.99
N PRO A 247 -7.46 15.15 -3.87
CA PRO A 247 -8.91 15.09 -3.68
C PRO A 247 -9.64 14.35 -4.81
N LEU A 248 -9.20 14.51 -6.06
CA LEU A 248 -9.77 13.81 -7.22
C LEU A 248 -9.37 12.33 -7.23
N LEU A 249 -8.13 12.02 -6.84
CA LEU A 249 -7.65 10.65 -6.73
C LEU A 249 -8.38 9.88 -5.61
N VAL A 250 -8.67 10.53 -4.48
CA VAL A 250 -9.48 9.94 -3.39
C VAL A 250 -10.91 9.73 -3.86
N MET A 251 -11.51 10.71 -4.55
CA MET A 251 -12.87 10.60 -5.09
C MET A 251 -13.05 9.43 -6.05
N THR A 252 -12.02 9.13 -6.83
CA THR A 252 -12.02 8.01 -7.79
C THR A 252 -11.49 6.70 -7.18
N GLY A 253 -10.98 6.72 -5.95
CA GLY A 253 -10.34 5.58 -5.30
C GLY A 253 -8.94 5.24 -5.85
N THR A 254 -8.45 6.00 -6.83
CA THR A 254 -7.16 5.72 -7.49
C THR A 254 -5.94 6.13 -6.64
N HIS A 255 -6.13 6.90 -5.56
CA HIS A 255 -5.06 7.26 -4.62
C HIS A 255 -4.36 6.04 -4.01
N TYR A 256 -5.06 4.91 -3.84
CA TYR A 256 -4.45 3.64 -3.41
C TYR A 256 -3.38 3.12 -4.38
N GLY A 257 -3.44 3.51 -5.66
CA GLY A 257 -2.39 3.22 -6.63
C GLY A 257 -1.05 3.92 -6.35
N LEU A 258 -1.04 4.99 -5.54
CA LEU A 258 0.19 5.68 -5.10
C LEU A 258 0.85 4.98 -3.90
N VAL A 259 0.09 4.24 -3.09
CA VAL A 259 0.60 3.57 -1.89
C VAL A 259 1.79 2.64 -2.19
N PRO A 260 1.74 1.77 -3.23
CA PRO A 260 2.88 0.95 -3.62
C PRO A 260 4.14 1.75 -3.90
N VAL A 261 4.00 2.91 -4.54
CA VAL A 261 5.13 3.79 -4.87
C VAL A 261 5.78 4.32 -3.60
N GLY A 262 4.99 4.86 -2.66
CA GLY A 262 5.52 5.36 -1.39
C GLY A 262 6.17 4.26 -0.54
N ILE A 263 5.62 3.04 -0.54
CA ILE A 263 6.22 1.89 0.14
C ILE A 263 7.53 1.51 -0.53
N ASN A 264 7.55 1.38 -1.86
CA ASN A 264 8.76 1.04 -2.61
C ASN A 264 9.87 2.07 -2.39
N ASN A 265 9.55 3.37 -2.36
CA ASN A 265 10.52 4.42 -2.07
C ASN A 265 11.16 4.22 -0.69
N ARG A 266 10.37 4.02 0.35
CA ARG A 266 10.90 3.77 1.70
C ARG A 266 11.75 2.50 1.78
N MET A 267 11.39 1.46 1.03
CA MET A 267 12.15 0.20 1.04
C MET A 267 13.48 0.31 0.28
N THR A 268 13.51 1.06 -0.82
CA THR A 268 14.69 1.16 -1.69
C THR A 268 15.60 2.36 -1.34
N LEU A 269 15.01 3.50 -1.00
CA LEU A 269 15.74 4.75 -0.71
C LEU A 269 15.86 5.03 0.79
N GLY A 270 15.11 4.30 1.64
CA GLY A 270 15.01 4.56 3.07
C GLY A 270 14.02 5.68 3.44
N TYR A 271 13.40 6.36 2.46
CA TYR A 271 12.43 7.45 2.67
C TYR A 271 11.48 7.58 1.47
N ASP A 272 10.38 8.28 1.67
CA ASP A 272 9.50 8.76 0.59
C ASP A 272 9.47 10.30 0.61
N SER A 273 9.82 10.93 -0.51
CA SER A 273 9.82 12.38 -0.73
C SER A 273 8.67 12.86 -1.62
N PHE A 274 7.81 11.97 -2.10
CA PHE A 274 6.81 12.28 -3.12
C PHE A 274 5.38 12.05 -2.65
N VAL A 275 5.04 10.79 -2.36
CA VAL A 275 3.66 10.37 -2.15
C VAL A 275 3.15 10.89 -0.82
N ASN A 276 3.81 10.55 0.27
CA ASN A 276 3.39 10.96 1.60
C ASN A 276 3.46 12.48 1.80
N PRO A 277 4.53 13.20 1.41
CA PRO A 277 4.54 14.66 1.52
C PRO A 277 3.42 15.33 0.71
N GLY A 278 3.17 14.87 -0.53
CA GLY A 278 2.08 15.40 -1.35
C GLY A 278 0.69 15.11 -0.77
N MET A 279 0.47 13.89 -0.29
CA MET A 279 -0.79 13.52 0.36
C MET A 279 -0.98 14.25 1.69
N LEU A 280 0.07 14.43 2.50
CA LEU A 280 0.03 15.22 3.73
C LEU A 280 -0.44 16.65 3.46
N ALA A 281 0.15 17.30 2.45
CA ALA A 281 -0.25 18.66 2.04
C ALA A 281 -1.75 18.72 1.71
N SER A 282 -2.25 17.75 0.94
CA SER A 282 -3.66 17.68 0.57
C SER A 282 -4.57 17.38 1.77
N ASN A 283 -4.19 16.43 2.63
CA ASN A 283 -5.01 16.01 3.76
C ASN A 283 -5.19 17.14 4.78
N VAL A 284 -4.11 17.85 5.08
CA VAL A 284 -4.17 19.04 5.95
C VAL A 284 -4.98 20.16 5.30
N ALA A 285 -4.82 20.38 3.99
CA ALA A 285 -5.62 21.37 3.26
C ALA A 285 -7.12 21.03 3.27
N GLN A 286 -7.49 19.75 3.12
CA GLN A 286 -8.88 19.29 3.24
C GLN A 286 -9.43 19.52 4.65
N GLY A 287 -8.63 19.21 5.67
CA GLY A 287 -8.97 19.49 7.06
C GLY A 287 -9.23 20.97 7.30
N GLY A 288 -8.32 21.82 6.85
CA GLY A 288 -8.46 23.28 6.94
C GLY A 288 -9.70 23.81 6.23
N ALA A 289 -9.99 23.32 5.03
CA ALA A 289 -11.19 23.71 4.27
C ALA A 289 -12.49 23.29 4.99
N ALA A 290 -12.52 22.06 5.52
CA ALA A 290 -13.68 21.57 6.29
C ALA A 290 -13.88 22.39 7.57
N LEU A 291 -12.83 22.69 8.32
CA LEU A 291 -12.88 23.53 9.51
C LEU A 291 -13.32 24.97 9.18
N ALA A 292 -12.89 25.53 8.05
CA ALA A 292 -13.35 26.85 7.60
C ALA A 292 -14.85 26.84 7.28
N VAL A 293 -15.39 25.77 6.71
CA VAL A 293 -16.84 25.59 6.54
C VAL A 293 -17.55 25.51 7.89
N ALA A 294 -16.98 24.77 8.85
CA ALA A 294 -17.54 24.67 10.21
C ALA A 294 -17.62 26.03 10.92
N LEU A 295 -16.62 26.88 10.74
CA LEU A 295 -16.59 28.23 11.33
C LEU A 295 -17.58 29.19 10.68
N ARG A 296 -17.84 29.04 9.36
CA ARG A 296 -18.71 29.97 8.62
C ARG A 296 -20.17 29.57 8.57
N THR A 297 -20.49 28.29 8.77
CA THR A 297 -21.88 27.82 8.68
C THR A 297 -22.69 28.21 9.91
N LYS A 298 -23.94 28.59 9.69
CA LYS A 298 -24.94 28.83 10.74
C LYS A 298 -25.75 27.57 11.11
N LYS A 299 -25.67 26.50 10.30
CA LYS A 299 -26.41 25.25 10.51
C LYS A 299 -25.62 24.36 11.47
N GLN A 300 -26.20 24.02 12.62
CA GLN A 300 -25.52 23.25 13.66
C GLN A 300 -25.09 21.85 13.20
N ASP A 301 -25.95 21.15 12.41
CA ASP A 301 -25.63 19.82 11.89
C ASP A 301 -24.40 19.85 10.94
N VAL A 302 -24.35 20.87 10.07
CA VAL A 302 -23.23 21.06 9.15
C VAL A 302 -21.95 21.42 9.93
N LYS A 303 -22.10 22.24 10.98
CA LYS A 303 -20.98 22.63 11.84
C LYS A 303 -20.36 21.44 12.54
N ALA A 304 -21.19 20.59 13.17
CA ALA A 304 -20.74 19.40 13.87
C ALA A 304 -20.04 18.43 12.91
N MET A 305 -20.67 18.13 11.75
CA MET A 305 -20.11 17.26 10.73
C MET A 305 -18.79 17.80 10.17
N ALA A 306 -18.74 19.08 9.82
CA ALA A 306 -17.54 19.68 9.22
C ALA A 306 -16.38 19.78 10.22
N THR A 307 -16.67 19.99 11.51
CA THR A 307 -15.64 19.97 12.56
C THR A 307 -15.04 18.58 12.72
N SER A 308 -15.87 17.55 12.88
CA SER A 308 -15.41 16.17 13.02
C SER A 308 -14.62 15.71 11.78
N ALA A 309 -15.16 15.98 10.59
CA ALA A 309 -14.53 15.64 9.32
C ALA A 309 -13.21 16.38 9.10
N GLY A 310 -13.13 17.65 9.54
CA GLY A 310 -11.91 18.43 9.45
C GLY A 310 -10.79 17.89 10.33
N ILE A 311 -11.11 17.54 11.57
CA ILE A 311 -10.14 16.90 12.49
C ILE A 311 -9.64 15.58 11.95
N THR A 312 -10.55 14.70 11.48
CA THR A 312 -10.17 13.41 10.88
C THR A 312 -9.29 13.58 9.64
N ALA A 313 -9.54 14.58 8.80
CA ALA A 313 -8.73 14.85 7.62
C ALA A 313 -7.31 15.30 7.97
N VAL A 314 -7.15 16.14 8.99
CA VAL A 314 -5.81 16.51 9.52
C VAL A 314 -5.07 15.30 10.06
N CYS A 315 -5.78 14.32 10.61
CA CYS A 315 -5.20 13.03 11.03
C CYS A 315 -4.96 12.04 9.86
N GLY A 316 -5.26 12.43 8.62
CA GLY A 316 -4.98 11.63 7.42
C GLY A 316 -6.18 10.84 6.87
N ILE A 317 -7.37 10.95 7.44
CA ILE A 317 -8.60 10.28 6.96
C ILE A 317 -9.50 11.34 6.33
N THR A 318 -9.45 11.44 5.01
CA THR A 318 -10.04 12.57 4.26
C THR A 318 -11.43 12.33 3.72
N GLU A 319 -11.89 11.08 3.64
CA GLU A 319 -13.17 10.71 3.06
C GLU A 319 -14.37 11.46 3.68
N PRO A 320 -14.47 11.61 5.02
CA PRO A 320 -15.54 12.38 5.62
C PRO A 320 -15.52 13.86 5.23
N ALA A 321 -14.34 14.45 5.13
CA ALA A 321 -14.18 15.85 4.72
C ALA A 321 -14.50 16.03 3.23
N LEU A 322 -14.04 15.09 2.38
CA LEU A 322 -14.26 15.12 0.95
C LEU A 322 -15.76 14.99 0.62
N TYR A 323 -16.37 13.90 1.03
CA TYR A 323 -17.76 13.58 0.65
C TYR A 323 -18.79 14.35 1.48
N GLY A 324 -18.53 14.59 2.76
CA GLY A 324 -19.44 15.31 3.64
C GLY A 324 -19.43 16.84 3.45
N VAL A 325 -18.28 17.41 3.10
CA VAL A 325 -18.07 18.86 3.09
C VAL A 325 -17.60 19.39 1.74
N THR A 326 -16.39 19.02 1.28
CA THR A 326 -15.74 19.75 0.18
C THR A 326 -16.41 19.51 -1.18
N LEU A 327 -16.90 18.30 -1.46
CA LEU A 327 -17.69 18.03 -2.67
C LEU A 327 -19.04 18.78 -2.68
N LYS A 328 -19.65 18.95 -1.50
CA LYS A 328 -20.89 19.67 -1.37
C LYS A 328 -20.73 21.17 -1.59
N TYR A 329 -19.57 21.71 -1.18
CA TYR A 329 -19.19 23.10 -1.36
C TYR A 329 -18.01 23.21 -2.33
N ARG A 330 -18.29 23.35 -3.63
CA ARG A 330 -17.26 23.35 -4.70
C ARG A 330 -16.11 24.31 -4.45
N SER A 331 -16.40 25.48 -3.86
CA SER A 331 -15.35 26.45 -3.49
C SER A 331 -14.37 25.86 -2.48
N ALA A 332 -14.85 25.07 -1.51
CA ALA A 332 -13.99 24.38 -0.55
C ALA A 332 -13.12 23.32 -1.24
N LEU A 333 -13.67 22.57 -2.22
CA LEU A 333 -12.89 21.62 -3.01
C LEU A 333 -11.75 22.28 -3.80
N TYR A 334 -12.07 23.36 -4.53
CA TYR A 334 -11.03 24.07 -5.29
C TYR A 334 -9.98 24.72 -4.38
N SER A 335 -10.40 25.26 -3.23
CA SER A 335 -9.46 25.78 -2.22
C SER A 335 -8.55 24.69 -1.66
N THR A 336 -9.08 23.50 -1.40
CA THR A 336 -8.30 22.34 -0.96
C THR A 336 -7.27 21.93 -2.01
N MET A 337 -7.67 21.85 -3.27
CA MET A 337 -6.77 21.47 -4.37
C MET A 337 -5.65 22.51 -4.53
N ALA A 338 -5.99 23.80 -4.55
CA ALA A 338 -5.00 24.86 -4.67
C ALA A 338 -4.04 24.90 -3.47
N ALA A 339 -4.56 24.85 -2.25
CA ALA A 339 -3.76 24.85 -1.03
C ALA A 339 -2.88 23.60 -0.92
N GLY A 340 -3.43 22.42 -1.26
CA GLY A 340 -2.68 21.17 -1.29
C GLY A 340 -1.55 21.20 -2.30
N GLY A 341 -1.80 21.76 -3.51
CA GLY A 341 -0.78 21.94 -4.53
C GLY A 341 0.34 22.87 -4.07
N ILE A 342 -0.01 24.06 -3.56
CA ILE A 342 0.97 25.05 -3.06
C ILE A 342 1.78 24.47 -1.89
N ALA A 343 1.12 23.85 -0.92
CA ALA A 343 1.79 23.22 0.21
C ALA A 343 2.68 22.05 -0.24
N GLY A 344 2.23 21.23 -1.20
CA GLY A 344 3.04 20.15 -1.78
C GLY A 344 4.31 20.66 -2.47
N VAL A 345 4.20 21.74 -3.25
CA VAL A 345 5.36 22.43 -3.84
C VAL A 345 6.32 22.90 -2.74
N PHE A 346 5.80 23.54 -1.68
CA PHE A 346 6.61 24.00 -0.56
C PHE A 346 7.35 22.85 0.15
N LEU A 347 6.63 21.77 0.46
CA LEU A 347 7.24 20.57 1.09
C LEU A 347 8.33 19.96 0.21
N GLY A 348 8.13 19.94 -1.10
CA GLY A 348 9.12 19.47 -2.05
C GLY A 348 10.37 20.37 -2.10
N PHE A 349 10.21 21.70 -2.09
CA PHE A 349 11.35 22.63 -1.99
C PHE A 349 12.12 22.47 -0.68
N MET A 350 11.41 22.23 0.43
CA MET A 350 12.02 21.96 1.73
C MET A 350 12.62 20.54 1.82
N LYS A 351 12.49 19.73 0.76
CA LYS A 351 12.94 18.32 0.72
C LYS A 351 12.45 17.51 1.91
N VAL A 352 11.19 17.71 2.29
CA VAL A 352 10.56 16.96 3.37
C VAL A 352 10.48 15.49 2.99
N ARG A 353 10.88 14.63 3.90
CA ARG A 353 10.98 13.18 3.71
C ARG A 353 10.19 12.45 4.78
N THR A 354 9.50 11.39 4.41
CA THR A 354 8.77 10.52 5.33
C THR A 354 9.48 9.19 5.45
N TYR A 355 9.87 8.84 6.66
CA TYR A 355 10.62 7.61 6.98
C TYR A 355 9.69 6.50 7.50
N ALA A 356 8.56 6.87 8.08
CA ALA A 356 7.57 5.93 8.59
C ALA A 356 6.44 5.70 7.56
N GLY A 357 5.82 4.52 7.60
CA GLY A 357 4.57 4.25 6.88
C GLY A 357 3.37 4.62 7.72
N GLY A 358 2.30 5.08 7.08
CA GLY A 358 1.06 5.41 7.78
C GLY A 358 0.17 6.28 6.90
N SER A 359 -1.00 6.66 7.42
CA SER A 359 -1.85 7.64 6.75
C SER A 359 -1.22 9.02 6.87
N PRO A 360 -0.94 9.73 5.77
CA PRO A 360 -0.26 11.02 5.79
C PRO A 360 -1.13 12.06 6.52
N GLY A 361 -0.74 12.42 7.73
CA GLY A 361 -1.46 13.35 8.59
C GLY A 361 -0.55 13.98 9.64
N PHE A 362 -1.13 14.77 10.52
CA PHE A 362 -0.38 15.48 11.56
C PHE A 362 0.37 14.54 12.53
N LEU A 363 -0.04 13.27 12.63
CA LEU A 363 0.55 12.29 13.54
C LEU A 363 1.64 11.42 12.88
N VAL A 364 1.84 11.49 11.57
CA VAL A 364 2.79 10.73 10.75
C VAL A 364 3.46 11.68 9.76
#